data_a8f5044003737abb8a99e7b80d72021f
#
_entry.id   a8f5044003737abb8a99e7b80d72021f
#
_cell.length_a   1.000
_cell.length_b   1.000
_cell.length_c   1.000
_cell.angle_alpha   90.00
_cell.angle_beta   90.00
_cell.angle_gamma   90.00
#
_symmetry.space_group_name_H-M   'P 1'
#
loop_
_entity.id
_entity.type
_entity.pdbx_description
1 polymer ?
#
loop_
_entity_poly.entity_id
_entity_poly.type
_entity_poly.pdbx_seq_one_letter_code
_entity_poly.pdbx_strand_id
1 'polypeptide(L)'
;MKKLLIILICFPILIFGQQSFNFQHDGLTRDYIYYSPNNIALDAPLVFVAHGFTQSAQEIMSFSGMNAIADQNGFAVCYPQGTTDSWGDNFWNVGFNFHSGVTVDDVDFLESLASFLQSNYQLSSNNTFITGFSNGGEICYLLAFDGSNVFKAFAPVAGTVLPNGTINNLFNPNMPVPIFVTHGYNDNDSFYDGDLYQFWGPYLGVDTLVDFWVNENSLTNFNVDTFPDLNNDGNITISKKHFSSLTNNEVWLYSHNNGHNWGDSDIVIEQEIWDFFSLFVNNTTELTENNNNKKLSSIFNLLGQKNITTKNIPLFYIYDDGTVEKKIIRE
;
A
#
# COMPACT_ATOMS: atom_id res chain seq x y z
N MET A 1 44.30 -39.62 29.50
CA MET A 1 43.59 -38.31 29.41
C MET A 1 42.92 -38.20 28.03
N LYS A 2 41.60 -38.36 27.96
CA LYS A 2 40.84 -38.22 26.69
C LYS A 2 40.59 -36.72 26.48
N LYS A 3 41.12 -36.17 25.38
CA LYS A 3 40.83 -34.78 24.98
C LYS A 3 39.43 -34.74 24.37
N LEU A 4 38.52 -33.99 25.05
CA LEU A 4 37.20 -33.70 24.55
C LEU A 4 37.34 -32.60 23.48
N LEU A 5 37.04 -32.93 22.23
CA LEU A 5 36.97 -31.95 21.15
C LEU A 5 35.57 -31.34 21.16
N ILE A 6 35.44 -30.09 21.62
CA ILE A 6 34.19 -29.33 21.53
C ILE A 6 34.17 -28.73 20.14
N ILE A 7 33.31 -29.26 19.25
CA ILE A 7 32.99 -28.64 17.96
C ILE A 7 31.94 -27.59 18.22
N LEU A 8 32.36 -26.31 18.15
CA LEU A 8 31.43 -25.16 18.19
C LEU A 8 30.77 -25.08 16.80
N ILE A 9 29.55 -25.59 16.69
CA ILE A 9 28.73 -25.40 15.49
C ILE A 9 28.16 -23.98 15.56
N CYS A 10 28.80 -23.03 14.88
CA CYS A 10 28.19 -21.73 14.58
C CYS A 10 27.04 -21.95 13.58
N PHE A 11 25.84 -22.07 14.09
CA PHE A 11 24.67 -21.83 13.26
C PHE A 11 24.67 -20.33 12.89
N PRO A 12 24.59 -19.96 11.61
CA PRO A 12 24.29 -18.58 11.26
C PRO A 12 22.92 -18.27 11.87
N ILE A 13 22.90 -17.36 12.82
CA ILE A 13 21.65 -16.74 13.28
C ILE A 13 21.21 -15.89 12.08
N LEU A 14 20.29 -16.41 11.27
CA LEU A 14 19.57 -15.61 10.30
C LEU A 14 18.68 -14.69 11.12
N ILE A 15 19.19 -13.50 11.41
CA ILE A 15 18.39 -12.43 11.95
C ILE A 15 17.56 -11.93 10.76
N PHE A 16 16.40 -12.52 10.54
CA PHE A 16 15.36 -11.95 9.71
C PHE A 16 14.73 -10.83 10.52
N GLY A 17 14.81 -9.66 10.01
CA GLY A 17 14.37 -8.42 10.62
C GLY A 17 14.70 -7.28 9.68
N GLN A 18 14.54 -6.08 10.18
CA GLN A 18 14.90 -4.84 9.51
C GLN A 18 16.37 -4.86 9.06
N GLN A 19 16.61 -4.59 7.77
CA GLN A 19 17.93 -4.41 7.20
C GLN A 19 17.96 -3.14 6.35
N SER A 20 19.03 -2.33 6.52
CA SER A 20 19.28 -1.13 5.70
C SER A 20 20.17 -1.49 4.53
N PHE A 21 19.80 -1.02 3.35
CA PHE A 21 20.48 -1.26 2.09
C PHE A 21 20.60 0.04 1.31
N ASN A 22 21.36 -0.01 0.22
CA ASN A 22 21.38 1.04 -0.78
C ASN A 22 21.09 0.49 -2.18
N PHE A 23 20.56 1.35 -3.03
CA PHE A 23 20.22 1.09 -4.42
C PHE A 23 20.78 2.19 -5.30
N GLN A 24 21.47 1.80 -6.38
CA GLN A 24 22.01 2.78 -7.34
C GLN A 24 20.95 3.12 -8.37
N HIS A 25 20.58 4.39 -8.46
CA HIS A 25 19.58 4.87 -9.39
C HIS A 25 19.98 6.25 -9.93
N ASP A 26 20.01 6.43 -11.24
CA ASP A 26 20.36 7.68 -11.93
C ASP A 26 21.64 8.38 -11.41
N GLY A 27 22.66 7.58 -11.10
CA GLY A 27 23.95 8.07 -10.58
C GLY A 27 23.93 8.49 -9.11
N LEU A 28 22.80 8.32 -8.43
CA LEU A 28 22.63 8.53 -7.00
C LEU A 28 22.65 7.22 -6.24
N THR A 29 23.17 7.25 -5.02
CA THR A 29 23.01 6.17 -4.05
C THR A 29 21.79 6.49 -3.20
N ARG A 30 20.74 5.66 -3.28
CA ARG A 30 19.49 5.83 -2.55
C ARG A 30 19.39 4.74 -1.48
N ASP A 31 19.17 5.15 -0.24
CA ASP A 31 19.02 4.22 0.87
C ASP A 31 17.58 3.71 0.99
N TYR A 32 17.41 2.53 1.55
CA TYR A 32 16.11 1.99 1.91
C TYR A 32 16.24 0.99 3.06
N ILE A 33 15.15 0.80 3.80
CA ILE A 33 15.02 -0.26 4.79
C ILE A 33 14.07 -1.31 4.21
N TYR A 34 14.48 -2.56 4.25
CA TYR A 34 13.65 -3.69 3.89
C TYR A 34 13.30 -4.49 5.14
N TYR A 35 12.03 -4.81 5.28
CA TYR A 35 11.52 -5.68 6.33
C TYR A 35 10.75 -6.85 5.70
N SER A 36 10.97 -8.03 6.23
CA SER A 36 10.24 -9.23 5.83
C SER A 36 9.94 -10.10 7.05
N PRO A 37 8.69 -10.55 7.21
CA PRO A 37 8.34 -11.57 8.19
C PRO A 37 9.17 -12.84 8.02
N ASN A 38 9.34 -13.58 9.11
CA ASN A 38 9.95 -14.91 9.04
C ASN A 38 9.07 -15.83 8.18
N ASN A 39 9.71 -16.59 7.27
CA ASN A 39 9.03 -17.54 6.39
C ASN A 39 7.96 -16.91 5.47
N ILE A 40 8.22 -15.70 4.97
CA ILE A 40 7.36 -15.09 3.95
C ILE A 40 7.19 -16.03 2.75
N ALA A 41 5.98 -16.10 2.20
CA ALA A 41 5.70 -16.94 1.03
C ALA A 41 6.39 -16.40 -0.23
N LEU A 42 6.68 -17.28 -1.18
CA LEU A 42 7.00 -16.85 -2.53
C LEU A 42 5.80 -16.13 -3.14
N ASP A 43 6.05 -15.15 -4.00
CA ASP A 43 5.02 -14.29 -4.60
C ASP A 43 4.20 -13.48 -3.57
N ALA A 44 4.77 -13.25 -2.36
CA ALA A 44 4.14 -12.44 -1.34
C ALA A 44 4.01 -10.97 -1.78
N PRO A 45 2.99 -10.24 -1.31
CA PRO A 45 2.84 -8.83 -1.59
C PRO A 45 4.01 -7.98 -1.04
N LEU A 46 4.20 -6.81 -1.65
CA LEU A 46 5.19 -5.82 -1.25
C LEU A 46 4.49 -4.48 -1.01
N VAL A 47 4.68 -3.89 0.18
CA VAL A 47 4.14 -2.60 0.55
C VAL A 47 5.28 -1.59 0.72
N PHE A 48 5.20 -0.47 0.03
CA PHE A 48 6.09 0.68 0.23
C PHE A 48 5.46 1.65 1.23
N VAL A 49 6.28 2.23 2.10
CA VAL A 49 5.85 3.25 3.07
C VAL A 49 6.78 4.45 2.98
N ALA A 50 6.32 5.51 2.34
CA ALA A 50 7.09 6.73 2.10
C ALA A 50 7.00 7.71 3.27
N HIS A 51 8.14 8.27 3.70
CA HIS A 51 8.23 9.22 4.81
C HIS A 51 7.75 10.63 4.43
N GLY A 52 7.40 11.46 5.41
CA GLY A 52 7.08 12.87 5.22
C GLY A 52 8.30 13.75 4.96
N PHE A 53 8.06 15.02 4.64
CA PHE A 53 9.12 16.04 4.50
C PHE A 53 9.96 16.11 5.79
N THR A 54 11.26 16.25 5.68
CA THR A 54 12.28 16.22 6.74
C THR A 54 12.49 14.87 7.43
N GLN A 55 11.57 13.93 7.31
CA GLN A 55 11.65 12.62 7.95
C GLN A 55 12.62 11.67 7.23
N SER A 56 12.84 10.51 7.84
CA SER A 56 13.66 9.43 7.32
C SER A 56 12.88 8.12 7.18
N ALA A 57 13.44 7.19 6.42
CA ALA A 57 12.93 5.81 6.33
C ALA A 57 12.81 5.13 7.70
N GLN A 58 13.75 5.40 8.62
CA GLN A 58 13.73 4.86 9.99
C GLN A 58 12.58 5.43 10.82
N GLU A 59 12.30 6.73 10.68
CA GLU A 59 11.22 7.40 11.41
C GLU A 59 9.87 6.90 10.95
N ILE A 60 9.61 6.85 9.63
CA ILE A 60 8.31 6.37 9.12
C ILE A 60 8.11 4.88 9.43
N MET A 61 9.15 4.05 9.42
CA MET A 61 9.05 2.65 9.83
C MET A 61 8.59 2.53 11.28
N SER A 62 9.12 3.36 12.18
CA SER A 62 8.74 3.36 13.60
C SER A 62 7.36 3.98 13.81
N PHE A 63 6.99 4.97 13.00
CA PHE A 63 5.76 5.73 13.10
C PHE A 63 4.54 4.99 12.54
N SER A 64 4.70 4.32 11.40
CA SER A 64 3.58 3.67 10.70
C SER A 64 3.12 2.34 11.30
N GLY A 65 3.95 1.68 12.11
CA GLY A 65 3.60 0.35 12.66
C GLY A 65 3.44 -0.78 11.64
N MET A 66 3.72 -0.55 10.36
CA MET A 66 3.42 -1.46 9.26
C MET A 66 4.11 -2.84 9.37
N ASN A 67 5.25 -2.94 10.06
CA ASN A 67 5.92 -4.22 10.30
C ASN A 67 5.04 -5.21 11.07
N ALA A 68 4.29 -4.73 12.06
CA ALA A 68 3.39 -5.60 12.85
C ALA A 68 2.24 -6.15 12.00
N ILE A 69 1.74 -5.34 11.06
CA ILE A 69 0.70 -5.76 10.11
C ILE A 69 1.28 -6.74 9.08
N ALA A 70 2.52 -6.51 8.64
CA ALA A 70 3.23 -7.43 7.75
C ALA A 70 3.42 -8.81 8.39
N ASP A 71 3.80 -8.88 9.66
CA ASP A 71 3.93 -10.14 10.41
C ASP A 71 2.62 -10.94 10.49
N GLN A 72 1.50 -10.25 10.62
CA GLN A 72 0.18 -10.86 10.73
C GLN A 72 -0.37 -11.33 9.38
N ASN A 73 -0.02 -10.64 8.30
CA ASN A 73 -0.65 -10.82 6.99
C ASN A 73 0.29 -11.39 5.92
N GLY A 74 1.59 -11.53 6.18
CA GLY A 74 2.53 -12.23 5.31
C GLY A 74 2.94 -11.43 4.06
N PHE A 75 3.18 -10.13 4.17
CA PHE A 75 3.75 -9.29 3.12
C PHE A 75 5.10 -8.68 3.52
N ALA A 76 5.90 -8.26 2.54
CA ALA A 76 7.14 -7.53 2.78
C ALA A 76 6.90 -6.03 2.81
N VAL A 77 7.76 -5.28 3.51
CA VAL A 77 7.69 -3.82 3.58
C VAL A 77 9.02 -3.21 3.12
N CYS A 78 8.93 -2.17 2.29
CA CYS A 78 10.04 -1.30 1.92
C CYS A 78 9.78 0.10 2.45
N TYR A 79 10.76 0.66 3.16
CA TYR A 79 10.80 2.05 3.58
C TYR A 79 11.92 2.74 2.79
N PRO A 80 11.62 3.34 1.63
CA PRO A 80 12.62 4.03 0.84
C PRO A 80 13.00 5.37 1.49
N GLN A 81 14.22 5.85 1.23
CA GLN A 81 14.70 7.15 1.66
C GLN A 81 14.64 8.13 0.49
N GLY A 82 13.94 9.25 0.69
CA GLY A 82 13.95 10.40 -0.20
C GLY A 82 15.33 11.04 -0.31
N THR A 83 15.53 11.90 -1.29
CA THR A 83 16.77 12.68 -1.43
C THR A 83 16.81 13.78 -0.37
N THR A 84 17.98 14.42 -0.24
CA THR A 84 18.18 15.56 0.65
C THR A 84 18.27 16.82 -0.17
N ASP A 85 17.55 17.87 0.22
CA ASP A 85 17.59 19.16 -0.45
C ASP A 85 18.80 20.02 -0.01
N SER A 86 18.86 21.25 -0.49
CA SER A 86 19.97 22.18 -0.18
C SER A 86 20.00 22.68 1.28
N TRP A 87 18.93 22.48 2.04
CA TRP A 87 18.85 22.82 3.46
C TRP A 87 19.19 21.63 4.37
N GLY A 88 19.32 20.44 3.79
CA GLY A 88 19.60 19.21 4.52
C GLY A 88 18.33 18.43 4.88
N ASP A 89 17.18 18.80 4.32
CA ASP A 89 15.90 18.18 4.58
C ASP A 89 15.62 17.05 3.59
N ASN A 90 15.21 15.91 4.10
CA ASN A 90 14.81 14.78 3.27
C ASN A 90 13.44 15.04 2.65
N PHE A 91 13.27 14.68 1.37
CA PHE A 91 12.03 14.94 0.65
C PHE A 91 11.81 14.00 -0.53
N TRP A 92 10.58 13.98 -0.99
CA TRP A 92 10.15 13.45 -2.29
C TRP A 92 9.88 14.62 -3.23
N ASN A 93 10.37 14.54 -4.46
CA ASN A 93 10.18 15.59 -5.45
C ASN A 93 8.77 15.53 -6.04
N VAL A 94 7.86 16.24 -5.44
CA VAL A 94 6.45 16.34 -5.84
C VAL A 94 6.09 17.68 -6.48
N GLY A 95 7.10 18.52 -6.73
CA GLY A 95 6.93 19.82 -7.40
C GLY A 95 6.66 20.98 -6.46
N PHE A 96 7.19 20.96 -5.23
CA PHE A 96 7.16 22.14 -4.35
C PHE A 96 7.80 23.37 -5.01
N ASN A 97 7.19 24.54 -4.85
CA ASN A 97 7.69 25.80 -5.43
C ASN A 97 9.15 26.10 -5.03
N PHE A 98 9.53 25.78 -3.79
CA PHE A 98 10.89 26.01 -3.29
C PHE A 98 11.89 24.94 -3.77
N HIS A 99 11.43 23.85 -4.36
CA HIS A 99 12.27 22.86 -5.04
C HIS A 99 12.34 23.10 -6.56
N SER A 100 11.98 24.30 -7.03
CA SER A 100 12.10 24.64 -8.44
C SER A 100 13.54 24.44 -8.93
N GLY A 101 13.72 23.59 -9.94
CA GLY A 101 15.05 23.19 -10.45
C GLY A 101 15.60 21.88 -9.90
N VAL A 102 14.92 21.23 -8.95
CA VAL A 102 15.20 19.84 -8.57
C VAL A 102 14.74 18.94 -9.73
N THR A 103 15.63 18.04 -10.15
CA THR A 103 15.39 17.16 -11.31
C THR A 103 15.41 15.67 -10.96
N VAL A 104 15.47 15.35 -9.66
CA VAL A 104 15.42 13.96 -9.22
C VAL A 104 14.05 13.36 -9.57
N ASP A 105 14.06 12.17 -10.17
CA ASP A 105 12.85 11.43 -10.52
C ASP A 105 12.57 10.36 -9.46
N ASP A 106 11.75 10.72 -8.49
CA ASP A 106 11.39 9.81 -7.41
C ASP A 106 10.33 8.78 -7.83
N VAL A 107 9.56 9.05 -8.88
CA VAL A 107 8.62 8.08 -9.45
C VAL A 107 9.39 6.92 -10.05
N ASP A 108 10.34 7.20 -10.96
CA ASP A 108 11.15 6.16 -11.60
C ASP A 108 12.04 5.43 -10.58
N PHE A 109 12.56 6.14 -9.56
CA PHE A 109 13.29 5.52 -8.45
C PHE A 109 12.45 4.48 -7.72
N LEU A 110 11.23 4.82 -7.31
CA LEU A 110 10.34 3.93 -6.54
C LEU A 110 9.93 2.71 -7.36
N GLU A 111 9.60 2.89 -8.64
CA GLU A 111 9.26 1.78 -9.55
C GLU A 111 10.46 0.85 -9.81
N SER A 112 11.64 1.44 -10.02
CA SER A 112 12.88 0.69 -10.21
C SER A 112 13.26 -0.11 -8.96
N LEU A 113 13.17 0.49 -7.78
CA LEU A 113 13.41 -0.18 -6.50
C LEU A 113 12.40 -1.31 -6.26
N ALA A 114 11.13 -1.09 -6.56
CA ALA A 114 10.11 -2.12 -6.43
C ALA A 114 10.40 -3.32 -7.33
N SER A 115 10.73 -3.08 -8.60
CA SER A 115 11.11 -4.14 -9.55
C SER A 115 12.35 -4.91 -9.12
N PHE A 116 13.34 -4.21 -8.55
CA PHE A 116 14.52 -4.82 -7.97
C PHE A 116 14.17 -5.74 -6.78
N LEU A 117 13.34 -5.27 -5.83
CA LEU A 117 12.94 -6.06 -4.66
C LEU A 117 12.10 -7.28 -5.05
N GLN A 118 11.15 -7.11 -5.97
CA GLN A 118 10.35 -8.21 -6.52
C GLN A 118 11.25 -9.34 -7.05
N SER A 119 12.27 -8.97 -7.85
CA SER A 119 13.17 -9.94 -8.46
C SER A 119 14.10 -10.59 -7.45
N ASN A 120 14.68 -9.83 -6.51
CA ASN A 120 15.70 -10.34 -5.59
C ASN A 120 15.13 -11.16 -4.44
N TYR A 121 13.92 -10.84 -3.99
CA TYR A 121 13.27 -11.52 -2.87
C TYR A 121 12.10 -12.41 -3.30
N GLN A 122 11.90 -12.60 -4.61
CA GLN A 122 10.81 -13.41 -5.20
C GLN A 122 9.44 -12.98 -4.70
N LEU A 123 9.23 -11.65 -4.64
CA LEU A 123 7.95 -11.04 -4.28
C LEU A 123 7.08 -10.85 -5.52
N SER A 124 5.80 -10.59 -5.30
CA SER A 124 4.81 -10.45 -6.36
C SER A 124 4.99 -9.17 -7.17
N SER A 125 5.13 -9.30 -8.48
CA SER A 125 5.07 -8.16 -9.39
C SER A 125 3.65 -7.62 -9.62
N ASN A 126 2.64 -8.38 -9.22
CA ASN A 126 1.23 -8.01 -9.36
C ASN A 126 0.60 -7.49 -8.07
N ASN A 127 1.29 -7.60 -6.94
CA ASN A 127 0.79 -7.26 -5.61
C ASN A 127 1.76 -6.30 -4.91
N THR A 128 2.05 -5.17 -5.56
CA THR A 128 2.90 -4.13 -4.99
C THR A 128 2.06 -2.87 -4.77
N PHE A 129 2.12 -2.32 -3.56
CA PHE A 129 1.29 -1.23 -3.08
C PHE A 129 2.14 -0.15 -2.43
N ILE A 130 1.61 1.08 -2.33
CA ILE A 130 2.31 2.18 -1.67
C ILE A 130 1.37 2.98 -0.76
N THR A 131 1.88 3.29 0.42
CA THR A 131 1.33 4.30 1.34
C THR A 131 2.43 5.27 1.74
N GLY A 132 2.06 6.40 2.32
CA GLY A 132 3.02 7.37 2.80
C GLY A 132 2.36 8.52 3.52
N PHE A 133 3.14 9.22 4.33
CA PHE A 133 2.69 10.30 5.19
C PHE A 133 3.11 11.66 4.64
N SER A 134 2.19 12.65 4.64
CA SER A 134 2.50 14.03 4.24
C SER A 134 3.12 14.07 2.84
N ASN A 135 4.34 14.57 2.67
CA ASN A 135 5.08 14.50 1.40
C ASN A 135 5.22 13.07 0.84
N GLY A 136 5.26 12.04 1.72
CA GLY A 136 5.14 10.63 1.32
C GLY A 136 3.74 10.27 0.79
N GLY A 137 2.68 10.92 1.26
CA GLY A 137 1.35 10.81 0.68
C GLY A 137 1.25 11.51 -0.67
N GLU A 138 1.96 12.62 -0.84
CA GLU A 138 2.01 13.36 -2.10
C GLU A 138 2.70 12.55 -3.22
N ILE A 139 3.79 11.83 -2.92
CA ILE A 139 4.42 10.95 -3.92
C ILE A 139 3.52 9.74 -4.25
N CYS A 140 2.67 9.27 -3.31
CA CYS A 140 1.66 8.26 -3.63
C CYS A 140 0.66 8.77 -4.67
N TYR A 141 0.19 10.01 -4.54
CA TYR A 141 -0.67 10.63 -5.55
C TYR A 141 0.05 10.80 -6.88
N LEU A 142 1.32 11.24 -6.87
CA LEU A 142 2.09 11.42 -8.10
C LEU A 142 2.21 10.11 -8.88
N LEU A 143 2.53 9.00 -8.21
CA LEU A 143 2.57 7.65 -8.79
C LEU A 143 1.19 7.22 -9.35
N ALA A 144 0.12 7.54 -8.63
CA ALA A 144 -1.24 7.22 -9.07
C ALA A 144 -1.63 8.01 -10.34
N PHE A 145 -1.27 9.30 -10.42
CA PHE A 145 -1.52 10.15 -11.58
C PHE A 145 -0.64 9.80 -12.79
N ASP A 146 0.61 9.39 -12.57
CA ASP A 146 1.52 8.94 -13.63
C ASP A 146 1.08 7.59 -14.24
N GLY A 147 0.15 6.92 -13.58
CA GLY A 147 -0.39 5.64 -14.04
C GLY A 147 0.61 4.51 -13.89
N SER A 148 1.25 4.42 -12.75
CA SER A 148 2.22 3.38 -12.44
C SER A 148 1.75 1.98 -12.82
N ASN A 149 2.56 1.27 -13.59
CA ASN A 149 2.33 -0.15 -13.89
C ASN A 149 2.83 -1.09 -12.78
N VAL A 150 3.61 -0.58 -11.85
CA VAL A 150 4.23 -1.34 -10.75
C VAL A 150 3.30 -1.37 -9.54
N PHE A 151 2.85 -0.20 -9.09
CA PHE A 151 1.96 -0.08 -7.94
C PHE A 151 0.49 -0.27 -8.36
N LYS A 152 -0.24 -1.11 -7.61
CA LYS A 152 -1.62 -1.54 -7.96
C LYS A 152 -2.70 -0.86 -7.13
N ALA A 153 -2.35 -0.31 -5.97
CA ALA A 153 -3.22 0.53 -5.14
C ALA A 153 -2.38 1.49 -4.31
N PHE A 154 -3.00 2.60 -3.91
CA PHE A 154 -2.34 3.74 -3.30
C PHE A 154 -3.08 4.15 -2.04
N ALA A 155 -2.34 4.48 -0.96
CA ALA A 155 -2.96 4.92 0.29
C ALA A 155 -2.25 6.16 0.85
N PRO A 156 -2.47 7.36 0.27
CA PRO A 156 -1.92 8.60 0.78
C PRO A 156 -2.53 8.99 2.14
N VAL A 157 -1.68 9.34 3.11
CA VAL A 157 -2.07 9.79 4.44
C VAL A 157 -1.60 11.23 4.63
N ALA A 158 -2.52 12.13 4.97
CA ALA A 158 -2.27 13.56 5.20
C ALA A 158 -1.48 14.25 4.08
N GLY A 159 -1.58 13.75 2.86
CA GLY A 159 -0.95 14.30 1.66
C GLY A 159 -1.95 15.08 0.81
N THR A 160 -1.43 15.89 -0.09
CA THR A 160 -2.21 16.70 -1.03
C THR A 160 -1.68 16.53 -2.46
N VAL A 161 -2.27 17.23 -3.41
CA VAL A 161 -1.81 17.27 -4.80
C VAL A 161 -1.57 18.70 -5.25
N LEU A 162 -0.36 18.97 -5.72
CA LEU A 162 0.05 20.27 -6.24
C LEU A 162 -0.34 20.41 -7.72
N PRO A 163 -1.24 21.33 -8.11
CA PRO A 163 -1.66 21.49 -9.49
C PRO A 163 -0.56 22.01 -10.44
N ASN A 164 0.45 22.69 -9.89
CA ASN A 164 1.45 23.39 -10.67
C ASN A 164 2.50 22.43 -11.26
N GLY A 165 2.19 21.87 -12.41
CA GLY A 165 3.09 21.04 -13.19
C GLY A 165 2.69 19.55 -13.23
N THR A 166 2.01 19.06 -12.20
CA THR A 166 1.66 17.64 -12.11
C THR A 166 0.27 17.38 -12.70
N ILE A 167 -0.74 18.12 -12.25
CA ILE A 167 -2.14 17.85 -12.66
C ILE A 167 -2.39 18.20 -14.12
N ASN A 168 -1.84 19.30 -14.64
CA ASN A 168 -2.09 19.69 -16.03
C ASN A 168 -1.38 18.82 -17.08
N ASN A 169 -0.36 18.06 -16.68
CA ASN A 169 0.44 17.22 -17.59
C ASN A 169 0.31 15.72 -17.32
N LEU A 170 -0.16 15.30 -16.13
CA LEU A 170 -0.20 13.91 -15.71
C LEU A 170 -1.60 13.30 -15.72
N PHE A 171 -2.66 14.09 -15.93
CA PHE A 171 -3.99 13.52 -16.09
C PHE A 171 -4.02 12.61 -17.32
N ASN A 172 -3.80 11.33 -17.11
CA ASN A 172 -4.23 10.32 -18.04
C ASN A 172 -5.63 9.86 -17.60
N PRO A 173 -6.72 10.47 -18.13
CA PRO A 173 -8.09 10.24 -17.68
C PRO A 173 -8.58 8.80 -17.93
N ASN A 174 -7.72 7.93 -18.44
CA ASN A 174 -8.04 6.56 -18.79
C ASN A 174 -7.37 5.52 -17.87
N MET A 175 -6.83 5.92 -16.72
CA MET A 175 -6.20 4.99 -15.78
C MET A 175 -6.87 5.02 -14.41
N PRO A 176 -8.03 4.35 -14.28
CA PRO A 176 -8.67 4.19 -12.98
C PRO A 176 -7.79 3.34 -12.05
N VAL A 177 -7.51 3.85 -10.85
CA VAL A 177 -6.71 3.15 -9.84
C VAL A 177 -7.43 3.15 -8.49
N PRO A 178 -7.30 2.08 -7.70
CA PRO A 178 -7.81 2.07 -6.32
C PRO A 178 -7.00 3.04 -5.46
N ILE A 179 -7.71 3.83 -4.64
CA ILE A 179 -7.05 4.78 -3.74
C ILE A 179 -7.76 4.88 -2.39
N PHE A 180 -7.00 4.92 -1.30
CA PHE A 180 -7.49 5.12 0.05
C PHE A 180 -6.88 6.37 0.67
N VAL A 181 -7.67 7.41 0.83
CA VAL A 181 -7.25 8.70 1.39
C VAL A 181 -7.57 8.76 2.88
N THR A 182 -6.58 9.13 3.69
CA THR A 182 -6.77 9.43 5.11
C THR A 182 -6.32 10.85 5.39
N HIS A 183 -7.19 11.69 6.02
CA HIS A 183 -6.86 13.10 6.25
C HIS A 183 -7.62 13.69 7.45
N GLY A 184 -6.94 14.59 8.19
CA GLY A 184 -7.51 15.28 9.33
C GLY A 184 -8.23 16.57 8.94
N TYR A 185 -9.45 16.78 9.46
CA TYR A 185 -10.19 18.06 9.27
C TYR A 185 -9.46 19.26 9.89
N ASN A 186 -8.71 19.04 10.98
CA ASN A 186 -7.95 20.07 11.67
C ASN A 186 -6.46 20.07 11.29
N ASP A 187 -6.13 19.52 10.13
CA ASP A 187 -4.78 19.57 9.59
C ASP A 187 -4.39 21.02 9.29
N ASN A 188 -3.31 21.50 9.95
CA ASN A 188 -2.81 22.87 9.81
C ASN A 188 -1.58 22.96 8.90
N ASP A 189 -1.06 21.85 8.47
CA ASP A 189 0.06 21.76 7.52
C ASP A 189 -0.48 21.58 6.10
N SER A 190 -1.39 20.64 5.91
CA SER A 190 -2.08 20.34 4.66
C SER A 190 -3.60 20.46 4.86
N PHE A 191 -4.13 21.67 4.71
CA PHE A 191 -5.54 21.96 5.01
C PHE A 191 -6.49 21.03 4.24
N TYR A 192 -7.49 20.50 4.94
CA TYR A 192 -8.48 19.61 4.36
C TYR A 192 -9.21 20.24 3.15
N ASP A 193 -9.55 21.52 3.24
CA ASP A 193 -10.24 22.25 2.17
C ASP A 193 -9.32 22.68 1.02
N GLY A 194 -8.00 22.39 1.13
CA GLY A 194 -7.00 22.86 0.18
C GLY A 194 -6.56 24.30 0.45
N ASP A 195 -5.49 24.74 -0.22
CA ASP A 195 -5.00 26.11 -0.17
C ASP A 195 -4.38 26.53 -1.51
N LEU A 196 -4.89 27.60 -2.09
CA LEU A 196 -4.38 28.15 -3.36
C LEU A 196 -3.20 29.12 -3.16
N TYR A 197 -2.85 29.45 -1.92
CA TYR A 197 -1.86 30.49 -1.57
C TYR A 197 -0.70 29.96 -0.73
N GLN A 198 -0.64 28.64 -0.54
CA GLN A 198 0.41 28.03 0.26
C GLN A 198 1.80 28.25 -0.36
N PHE A 199 2.83 28.51 0.46
CA PHE A 199 4.16 28.89 -0.02
C PHE A 199 4.87 27.76 -0.78
N TRP A 200 4.57 26.49 -0.46
CA TRP A 200 5.11 25.34 -1.21
C TRP A 200 4.38 25.07 -2.52
N GLY A 201 3.26 25.71 -2.73
CA GLY A 201 2.44 25.62 -3.95
C GLY A 201 0.96 25.48 -3.62
N PRO A 202 0.09 25.90 -4.54
CA PRO A 202 -1.34 25.67 -4.40
C PRO A 202 -1.66 24.17 -4.42
N TYR A 203 -2.66 23.74 -3.65
CA TYR A 203 -3.11 22.35 -3.64
C TYR A 203 -4.63 22.23 -3.49
N LEU A 204 -5.16 21.09 -3.93
CA LEU A 204 -6.60 20.81 -3.93
C LEU A 204 -7.07 20.30 -2.57
N GLY A 205 -8.32 20.59 -2.24
CA GLY A 205 -8.97 20.01 -1.08
C GLY A 205 -9.22 18.50 -1.23
N VAL A 206 -9.30 17.82 -0.09
CA VAL A 206 -9.42 16.36 0.01
C VAL A 206 -10.66 15.86 -0.72
N ASP A 207 -11.82 16.46 -0.49
CA ASP A 207 -13.07 16.04 -1.14
C ASP A 207 -13.00 16.19 -2.66
N THR A 208 -12.32 17.25 -3.16
CA THR A 208 -12.11 17.44 -4.62
C THR A 208 -11.26 16.31 -5.20
N LEU A 209 -10.21 15.89 -4.50
CA LEU A 209 -9.35 14.78 -4.91
C LEU A 209 -10.10 13.44 -4.89
N VAL A 210 -10.88 13.21 -3.85
CA VAL A 210 -11.69 11.99 -3.73
C VAL A 210 -12.75 11.95 -4.85
N ASP A 211 -13.47 13.03 -5.08
CA ASP A 211 -14.46 13.12 -6.17
C ASP A 211 -13.82 12.90 -7.55
N PHE A 212 -12.60 13.39 -7.76
CA PHE A 212 -11.85 13.11 -8.98
C PHE A 212 -11.65 11.58 -9.14
N TRP A 213 -11.12 10.89 -8.14
CA TRP A 213 -10.86 9.44 -8.22
C TRP A 213 -12.14 8.61 -8.29
N VAL A 214 -13.22 9.03 -7.62
CA VAL A 214 -14.55 8.42 -7.75
C VAL A 214 -15.05 8.48 -9.21
N ASN A 215 -14.89 9.63 -9.86
CA ASN A 215 -15.30 9.82 -11.26
C ASN A 215 -14.43 9.01 -12.22
N GLU A 216 -13.08 9.04 -12.07
CA GLU A 216 -12.15 8.27 -12.89
C GLU A 216 -12.41 6.76 -12.80
N ASN A 217 -12.76 6.27 -11.63
CA ASN A 217 -13.10 4.87 -11.39
C ASN A 217 -14.58 4.53 -11.74
N SER A 218 -15.37 5.51 -12.18
CA SER A 218 -16.80 5.32 -12.49
C SER A 218 -17.59 4.68 -11.34
N LEU A 219 -17.32 5.08 -10.09
CA LEU A 219 -17.96 4.54 -8.91
C LEU A 219 -19.33 5.20 -8.69
N THR A 220 -20.35 4.39 -8.42
CA THR A 220 -21.75 4.85 -8.36
C THR A 220 -22.40 4.67 -6.99
N ASN A 221 -21.77 3.92 -6.11
CA ASN A 221 -22.29 3.61 -4.78
C ASN A 221 -21.29 4.01 -3.71
N PHE A 222 -21.76 4.22 -2.49
CA PHE A 222 -20.90 4.41 -1.32
C PHE A 222 -21.59 3.96 -0.04
N ASN A 223 -20.78 3.57 0.95
CA ASN A 223 -21.19 3.38 2.34
C ASN A 223 -20.51 4.44 3.21
N VAL A 224 -21.19 4.88 4.27
CA VAL A 224 -20.63 5.80 5.28
C VAL A 224 -20.80 5.16 6.64
N ASP A 225 -19.71 5.05 7.40
CA ASP A 225 -19.69 4.59 8.77
C ASP A 225 -18.91 5.56 9.65
N THR A 226 -19.19 5.58 10.95
CA THR A 226 -18.45 6.35 11.94
C THR A 226 -17.81 5.35 12.92
N PHE A 227 -16.51 5.43 13.08
CA PHE A 227 -15.81 4.67 14.09
C PHE A 227 -16.13 5.20 15.49
N PRO A 228 -16.26 4.33 16.50
CA PRO A 228 -16.56 4.77 17.86
C PRO A 228 -15.32 5.44 18.49
N ASP A 229 -15.56 6.50 19.26
CA ASP A 229 -14.56 7.13 20.13
C ASP A 229 -14.33 6.20 21.36
N LEU A 230 -13.34 5.33 21.26
CA LEU A 230 -13.07 4.29 22.27
C LEU A 230 -12.31 4.82 23.48
N ASN A 231 -11.52 5.86 23.30
CA ASN A 231 -10.68 6.45 24.33
C ASN A 231 -11.33 7.68 24.99
N ASN A 232 -12.47 8.15 24.46
CA ASN A 232 -13.23 9.31 24.92
C ASN A 232 -12.42 10.63 24.88
N ASP A 233 -11.58 10.81 23.85
CA ASP A 233 -10.82 12.03 23.64
C ASP A 233 -11.58 13.05 22.77
N GLY A 234 -12.73 12.66 22.26
CA GLY A 234 -13.61 13.47 21.39
C GLY A 234 -13.21 13.45 19.92
N ASN A 235 -12.18 12.71 19.56
CA ASN A 235 -11.83 12.49 18.16
C ASN A 235 -12.71 11.37 17.59
N ILE A 236 -13.04 11.51 16.32
CA ILE A 236 -13.82 10.51 15.58
C ILE A 236 -13.26 10.40 14.16
N THR A 237 -13.37 9.21 13.60
CA THR A 237 -13.11 8.96 12.19
C THR A 237 -14.40 8.60 11.46
N ILE A 238 -14.63 9.25 10.35
CA ILE A 238 -15.74 8.94 9.42
C ILE A 238 -15.12 8.28 8.19
N SER A 239 -15.56 7.07 7.89
CA SER A 239 -15.20 6.38 6.65
C SER A 239 -16.25 6.56 5.59
N LYS A 240 -15.82 6.82 4.36
CA LYS A 240 -16.66 6.84 3.17
C LYS A 240 -16.02 5.95 2.10
N LYS A 241 -16.63 4.82 1.82
CA LYS A 241 -16.09 3.83 0.88
C LYS A 241 -16.94 3.81 -0.38
N HIS A 242 -16.35 4.23 -1.50
CA HIS A 242 -17.00 4.25 -2.82
C HIS A 242 -16.66 2.99 -3.60
N PHE A 243 -17.67 2.43 -4.26
CA PHE A 243 -17.56 1.19 -5.03
C PHE A 243 -18.55 1.16 -6.22
N SER A 244 -18.39 0.19 -7.10
CA SER A 244 -19.30 -0.06 -8.22
C SER A 244 -19.33 -1.54 -8.55
N SER A 245 -20.44 -2.02 -9.10
CA SER A 245 -20.51 -3.37 -9.66
C SER A 245 -19.84 -3.51 -11.03
N LEU A 246 -19.40 -2.41 -11.63
CA LEU A 246 -18.82 -2.36 -12.98
C LEU A 246 -17.30 -2.47 -12.97
N THR A 247 -16.67 -2.22 -11.82
CA THR A 247 -15.21 -2.27 -11.64
C THR A 247 -14.87 -2.92 -10.31
N ASN A 248 -13.66 -3.48 -10.19
CA ASN A 248 -13.15 -3.97 -8.92
C ASN A 248 -12.42 -2.87 -8.12
N ASN A 249 -12.24 -1.68 -8.69
CA ASN A 249 -11.61 -0.58 -7.99
C ASN A 249 -12.54 0.01 -6.94
N GLU A 250 -11.96 0.49 -5.86
CA GLU A 250 -12.66 1.23 -4.81
C GLU A 250 -11.89 2.52 -4.49
N VAL A 251 -12.61 3.52 -3.99
CA VAL A 251 -12.05 4.76 -3.45
C VAL A 251 -12.55 4.92 -2.02
N TRP A 252 -11.62 4.91 -1.06
CA TRP A 252 -11.95 5.08 0.35
C TRP A 252 -11.47 6.44 0.83
N LEU A 253 -12.25 7.09 1.69
CA LEU A 253 -11.88 8.28 2.42
C LEU A 253 -12.13 8.06 3.91
N TYR A 254 -11.09 8.20 4.72
CA TYR A 254 -11.22 8.31 6.17
C TYR A 254 -10.86 9.73 6.58
N SER A 255 -11.87 10.43 7.09
CA SER A 255 -11.72 11.80 7.60
C SER A 255 -11.82 11.78 9.12
N HIS A 256 -10.86 12.36 9.81
CA HIS A 256 -10.83 12.43 11.26
C HIS A 256 -10.67 13.88 11.75
N ASN A 257 -11.11 14.19 12.96
CA ASN A 257 -11.02 15.55 13.50
C ASN A 257 -9.68 15.85 14.20
N ASN A 258 -8.67 14.99 14.01
CA ASN A 258 -7.28 15.28 14.36
C ASN A 258 -6.62 16.26 13.37
N GLY A 259 -5.38 16.69 13.70
CA GLY A 259 -4.52 17.48 12.84
C GLY A 259 -3.73 16.64 11.82
N HIS A 260 -2.48 17.09 11.56
CA HIS A 260 -1.54 16.44 10.63
C HIS A 260 -0.96 15.16 11.22
N ASN A 261 -1.70 14.06 11.15
CA ASN A 261 -1.39 12.78 11.81
C ASN A 261 -1.52 11.60 10.85
N TRP A 262 -0.92 10.45 11.26
CA TRP A 262 -1.07 9.17 10.55
C TRP A 262 -2.52 8.68 10.54
N GLY A 263 -3.29 8.97 11.59
CA GLY A 263 -4.70 8.62 11.72
C GLY A 263 -5.27 8.99 13.07
N ASP A 264 -6.39 8.41 13.41
CA ASP A 264 -7.04 8.52 14.70
C ASP A 264 -6.57 7.40 15.64
N SER A 265 -6.41 7.71 16.94
CA SER A 265 -5.98 6.74 17.96
C SER A 265 -7.01 5.63 18.25
N ASP A 266 -8.24 5.77 17.78
CA ASP A 266 -9.30 4.78 17.94
C ASP A 266 -9.29 3.68 16.88
N ILE A 267 -8.52 3.87 15.81
CA ILE A 267 -8.35 2.90 14.72
C ILE A 267 -6.88 2.57 14.50
N VAL A 268 -6.62 1.36 14.06
CA VAL A 268 -5.29 0.92 13.60
C VAL A 268 -5.23 1.20 12.11
N ILE A 269 -4.83 2.43 11.74
CA ILE A 269 -4.90 2.89 10.35
C ILE A 269 -4.04 2.03 9.40
N GLU A 270 -2.90 1.52 9.87
CA GLU A 270 -2.06 0.60 9.10
C GLU A 270 -2.76 -0.73 8.80
N GLN A 271 -3.69 -1.19 9.67
CA GLN A 271 -4.53 -2.35 9.36
C GLN A 271 -5.58 -2.00 8.31
N GLU A 272 -6.23 -0.84 8.40
CA GLU A 272 -7.20 -0.38 7.40
C GLU A 272 -6.54 -0.19 6.02
N ILE A 273 -5.29 0.30 5.99
CA ILE A 273 -4.49 0.40 4.76
C ILE A 273 -4.26 -0.99 4.17
N TRP A 274 -3.88 -1.96 5.00
CA TRP A 274 -3.70 -3.33 4.52
C TRP A 274 -5.02 -3.98 4.08
N ASP A 275 -6.09 -3.78 4.83
CA ASP A 275 -7.42 -4.30 4.47
C ASP A 275 -7.85 -3.78 3.08
N PHE A 276 -7.61 -2.49 2.82
CA PHE A 276 -7.80 -1.92 1.50
C PHE A 276 -6.91 -2.58 0.43
N PHE A 277 -5.61 -2.67 0.65
CA PHE A 277 -4.68 -3.28 -0.32
C PHE A 277 -5.01 -4.75 -0.58
N SER A 278 -5.46 -5.47 0.43
CA SER A 278 -5.81 -6.89 0.33
C SER A 278 -6.95 -7.17 -0.66
N LEU A 279 -7.81 -6.19 -0.94
CA LEU A 279 -8.87 -6.30 -1.94
C LEU A 279 -8.29 -6.46 -3.36
N PHE A 280 -7.08 -5.97 -3.59
CA PHE A 280 -6.40 -5.94 -4.88
C PHE A 280 -5.26 -6.95 -4.97
N VAL A 281 -5.07 -7.79 -3.94
CA VAL A 281 -4.14 -8.91 -4.01
C VAL A 281 -4.67 -9.93 -5.01
N ASN A 282 -4.03 -9.98 -6.16
CA ASN A 282 -4.26 -11.01 -7.15
C ASN A 282 -3.56 -12.28 -6.65
N ASN A 283 -4.31 -13.19 -6.04
CA ASN A 283 -3.85 -14.54 -5.83
C ASN A 283 -3.74 -15.18 -7.23
N THR A 284 -2.62 -14.96 -7.91
CA THR A 284 -2.19 -15.88 -8.94
C THR A 284 -1.80 -17.18 -8.22
N THR A 285 -2.78 -17.97 -7.80
CA THR A 285 -2.60 -19.39 -7.98
C THR A 285 -2.39 -19.52 -9.49
N GLU A 286 -1.13 -19.45 -9.97
CA GLU A 286 -0.78 -20.28 -11.08
C GLU A 286 -1.31 -21.65 -10.67
N LEU A 287 -2.45 -22.02 -11.27
CA LEU A 287 -2.66 -23.39 -11.56
C LEU A 287 -1.44 -23.75 -12.40
N THR A 288 -0.31 -24.11 -11.76
CA THR A 288 0.54 -25.09 -12.36
C THR A 288 -0.46 -26.15 -12.72
N GLU A 289 -0.81 -26.23 -14.00
CA GLU A 289 -1.34 -27.43 -14.58
C GLU A 289 -0.29 -28.50 -14.27
N ASN A 290 -0.31 -28.94 -13.02
CA ASN A 290 0.16 -30.23 -12.68
C ASN A 290 -0.83 -31.10 -13.44
N ASN A 291 -0.40 -31.51 -14.64
CA ASN A 291 -1.04 -32.50 -15.52
C ASN A 291 -1.06 -33.85 -14.80
N ASN A 292 -1.46 -33.85 -13.55
CA ASN A 292 -1.94 -35.01 -12.84
C ASN A 292 -3.42 -35.08 -13.13
N ASN A 293 -3.86 -36.14 -13.75
CA ASN A 293 -5.23 -36.51 -14.12
C ASN A 293 -6.16 -36.54 -12.88
N LYS A 294 -6.23 -35.43 -12.10
CA LYS A 294 -7.15 -35.29 -10.97
C LYS A 294 -8.56 -35.27 -11.50
N LYS A 295 -9.34 -36.24 -11.14
CA LYS A 295 -10.75 -36.29 -11.51
C LYS A 295 -11.60 -35.74 -10.37
N LEU A 296 -12.43 -34.72 -10.68
CA LEU A 296 -13.37 -34.18 -9.72
C LEU A 296 -14.30 -35.26 -9.19
N SER A 297 -14.27 -35.51 -7.90
CA SER A 297 -15.05 -36.54 -7.21
C SER A 297 -16.37 -35.95 -6.70
N SER A 298 -16.35 -34.75 -6.10
CA SER A 298 -17.56 -34.16 -5.52
C SER A 298 -17.40 -32.65 -5.32
N ILE A 299 -18.54 -31.94 -5.27
CA ILE A 299 -18.63 -30.53 -4.89
C ILE A 299 -19.55 -30.43 -3.68
N PHE A 300 -19.13 -29.70 -2.65
CA PHE A 300 -19.91 -29.41 -1.45
C PHE A 300 -20.01 -27.91 -1.21
N ASN A 301 -21.14 -27.45 -0.63
CA ASN A 301 -21.22 -26.09 -0.08
C ASN A 301 -20.80 -26.06 1.41
N LEU A 302 -20.85 -24.89 2.04
CA LEU A 302 -20.54 -24.69 3.47
C LEU A 302 -21.46 -25.52 4.42
N LEU A 303 -22.62 -25.95 3.96
CA LEU A 303 -23.57 -26.74 4.73
C LEU A 303 -23.37 -28.26 4.52
N GLY A 304 -22.35 -28.68 3.78
CA GLY A 304 -22.06 -30.07 3.48
C GLY A 304 -23.01 -30.71 2.43
N GLN A 305 -23.81 -29.91 1.72
CA GLN A 305 -24.71 -30.40 0.67
C GLN A 305 -23.90 -30.66 -0.61
N LYS A 306 -24.13 -31.82 -1.22
CA LYS A 306 -23.35 -32.34 -2.36
C LYS A 306 -23.94 -31.91 -3.70
N ASN A 307 -23.08 -31.70 -4.70
CA ASN A 307 -23.43 -31.41 -6.10
C ASN A 307 -24.27 -30.13 -6.33
N ILE A 308 -24.08 -29.12 -5.49
CA ILE A 308 -24.73 -27.83 -5.65
C ILE A 308 -23.79 -26.90 -6.40
N THR A 309 -24.25 -26.33 -7.51
CA THR A 309 -23.56 -25.27 -8.28
C THR A 309 -24.28 -23.95 -8.06
N THR A 310 -24.12 -23.35 -6.89
CA THR A 310 -24.69 -22.03 -6.59
C THR A 310 -23.60 -20.96 -6.78
N LYS A 311 -23.95 -19.86 -7.43
CA LYS A 311 -23.06 -18.72 -7.64
C LYS A 311 -22.95 -17.90 -6.35
N ASN A 312 -21.84 -17.17 -6.19
CA ASN A 312 -21.55 -16.24 -5.08
C ASN A 312 -21.48 -16.87 -3.68
N ILE A 313 -21.34 -18.17 -3.56
CA ILE A 313 -21.05 -18.85 -2.30
C ILE A 313 -19.80 -19.73 -2.43
N PRO A 314 -19.03 -19.93 -1.35
CA PRO A 314 -17.90 -20.84 -1.36
C PRO A 314 -18.34 -22.30 -1.61
N LEU A 315 -17.70 -22.92 -2.59
CA LEU A 315 -17.86 -24.34 -2.92
C LEU A 315 -16.53 -25.07 -2.69
N PHE A 316 -16.58 -26.27 -2.17
CA PHE A 316 -15.45 -27.15 -1.97
C PHE A 316 -15.46 -28.24 -3.03
N TYR A 317 -14.44 -28.24 -3.89
CA TYR A 317 -14.22 -29.23 -4.93
C TYR A 317 -13.30 -30.31 -4.38
N ILE A 318 -13.78 -31.53 -4.27
CA ILE A 318 -13.00 -32.67 -3.77
C ILE A 318 -12.63 -33.53 -4.97
N TYR A 319 -11.33 -33.84 -5.08
CA TYR A 319 -10.78 -34.63 -6.16
C TYR A 319 -10.54 -36.08 -5.70
N ASP A 320 -10.32 -36.99 -6.65
CA ASP A 320 -10.11 -38.44 -6.42
C ASP A 320 -8.79 -38.75 -5.68
N ASP A 321 -7.82 -37.82 -5.69
CA ASP A 321 -6.57 -37.88 -4.93
C ASP A 321 -6.72 -37.40 -3.47
N GLY A 322 -7.93 -36.99 -3.05
CA GLY A 322 -8.23 -36.45 -1.72
C GLY A 322 -7.92 -34.96 -1.55
N THR A 323 -7.44 -34.27 -2.59
CA THR A 323 -7.24 -32.81 -2.53
C THR A 323 -8.56 -32.09 -2.52
N VAL A 324 -8.62 -30.94 -1.80
CA VAL A 324 -9.81 -30.09 -1.68
C VAL A 324 -9.45 -28.67 -2.12
N GLU A 325 -10.21 -28.13 -3.07
CA GLU A 325 -10.08 -26.74 -3.51
C GLU A 325 -11.34 -25.95 -3.14
N LYS A 326 -11.17 -24.73 -2.60
CA LYS A 326 -12.28 -23.80 -2.36
C LYS A 326 -12.41 -22.87 -3.56
N LYS A 327 -13.58 -22.81 -4.19
CA LYS A 327 -13.88 -21.92 -5.32
C LYS A 327 -15.15 -21.11 -5.04
N ILE A 328 -15.19 -19.87 -5.55
CA ILE A 328 -16.39 -19.03 -5.59
C ILE A 328 -16.67 -18.76 -7.06
N ILE A 329 -17.81 -19.27 -7.57
CA ILE A 329 -18.25 -18.98 -8.93
C ILE A 329 -18.95 -17.63 -8.89
N ARG A 330 -18.34 -16.61 -9.50
CA ARG A 330 -18.94 -15.28 -9.66
C ARG A 330 -19.75 -15.23 -10.95
N GLU A 331 -20.73 -14.32 -11.02
CA GLU A 331 -21.49 -14.07 -12.26
C GLU A 331 -20.66 -13.45 -13.35
#